data_fe7d227c09ce71fad94fd63b2e925499
#
_entry.id   fe7d227c09ce71fad94fd63b2e925499
#
_cell.length_a   1.000
_cell.length_b   1.000
_cell.length_c   1.000
_cell.angle_alpha   90.00
_cell.angle_beta   90.00
_cell.angle_gamma   90.00
#
_symmetry.space_group_name_H-M   'P 1'
#
loop_
_entity.id
_entity.type
_entity.pdbx_description
1 polymer ?
#
loop_
_entity_poly.entity_id
_entity_poly.type
_entity_poly.pdbx_seq_one_letter_code
_entity_poly.pdbx_strand_id
1 'polypeptide(L)'
;MTASRWQGIALVVLRTLIGWHFLYEGYYKLVLPAWSTAGAPLPAWSAGGYLRAATGPLAPAFQVLASSSLAGWIDVAVPIALVLVGLSLVLGLFTTRGCQGAVLLLALFYLAAIPLDGVARPGAEGTYLIVSKTLVELGAACVLLASRTCLIAGLDLLRVRPAPVVRPQPNVSG
;
A
#
# COMPACT_ATOMS: atom_id res chain seq x y z
N MET A 1 -25.43 6.69 -4.45
CA MET A 1 -25.15 7.73 -3.43
C MET A 1 -23.96 8.54 -3.91
N THR A 2 -24.15 9.80 -4.24
CA THR A 2 -23.07 10.71 -4.64
C THR A 2 -22.31 11.15 -3.38
N ALA A 3 -21.01 10.89 -3.33
CA ALA A 3 -20.15 11.37 -2.24
C ALA A 3 -20.25 12.89 -2.17
N SER A 4 -20.34 13.46 -0.97
CA SER A 4 -20.26 14.91 -0.80
C SER A 4 -18.87 15.40 -1.25
N ARG A 5 -18.76 16.65 -1.64
CA ARG A 5 -17.48 17.26 -2.05
C ARG A 5 -16.38 17.04 -1.01
N TRP A 6 -16.72 17.15 0.27
CA TRP A 6 -15.79 16.95 1.38
C TRP A 6 -15.33 15.50 1.51
N GLN A 7 -16.23 14.54 1.30
CA GLN A 7 -15.86 13.10 1.27
C GLN A 7 -14.88 12.80 0.14
N GLY A 8 -15.11 13.39 -1.04
CA GLY A 8 -14.18 13.25 -2.17
C GLY A 8 -12.79 13.78 -1.85
N ILE A 9 -12.70 14.99 -1.26
CA ILE A 9 -11.43 15.59 -0.84
C ILE A 9 -10.72 14.69 0.18
N ALA A 10 -11.43 14.25 1.23
CA ALA A 10 -10.88 13.40 2.26
C ALA A 10 -10.32 12.08 1.71
N LEU A 11 -11.02 11.45 0.77
CA LEU A 11 -10.56 10.22 0.12
C LEU A 11 -9.32 10.45 -0.74
N VAL A 12 -9.22 11.58 -1.44
CA VAL A 12 -8.03 11.94 -2.22
C VAL A 12 -6.83 12.19 -1.30
N VAL A 13 -7.04 12.92 -0.21
CA VAL A 13 -5.99 13.14 0.80
C VAL A 13 -5.52 11.82 1.39
N LEU A 14 -6.45 10.96 1.84
CA LEU A 14 -6.13 9.64 2.39
C LEU A 14 -5.33 8.79 1.40
N ARG A 15 -5.73 8.76 0.13
CA ARG A 15 -5.02 8.07 -0.93
C ARG A 15 -3.59 8.57 -1.09
N THR A 16 -3.42 9.89 -1.10
CA THR A 16 -2.10 10.51 -1.26
C THR A 16 -1.20 10.21 -0.07
N LEU A 17 -1.72 10.25 1.16
CA LEU A 17 -0.96 9.92 2.37
C LEU A 17 -0.51 8.46 2.39
N ILE A 18 -1.41 7.52 2.08
CA ILE A 18 -1.05 6.10 1.97
C ILE A 18 -0.04 5.90 0.83
N GLY A 19 -0.26 6.52 -0.32
CA GLY A 19 0.66 6.44 -1.45
C GLY A 19 2.05 6.98 -1.11
N TRP A 20 2.12 8.09 -0.38
CA TRP A 20 3.39 8.66 0.09
C TRP A 20 4.10 7.72 1.07
N HIS A 21 3.36 7.12 2.01
CA HIS A 21 3.93 6.15 2.94
C HIS A 21 4.57 4.96 2.19
N PHE A 22 3.86 4.37 1.25
CA PHE A 22 4.38 3.28 0.41
C PHE A 22 5.60 3.69 -0.40
N LEU A 23 5.56 4.87 -1.01
CA LEU A 23 6.65 5.40 -1.83
C LEU A 23 7.91 5.61 -0.98
N TYR A 24 7.76 6.22 0.20
CA TYR A 24 8.85 6.47 1.12
C TYR A 24 9.46 5.16 1.65
N GLU A 25 8.63 4.22 2.09
CA GLU A 25 9.07 2.91 2.56
C GLU A 25 9.82 2.12 1.47
N GLY A 26 9.31 2.13 0.25
CA GLY A 26 9.96 1.46 -0.87
C GLY A 26 11.29 2.11 -1.25
N TYR A 27 11.32 3.44 -1.35
CA TYR A 27 12.54 4.20 -1.61
C TYR A 27 13.61 3.96 -0.55
N TYR A 28 13.21 4.03 0.73
CA TYR A 28 14.11 3.82 1.86
C TYR A 28 14.75 2.42 1.83
N LYS A 29 13.99 1.38 1.49
CA LYS A 29 14.48 0.01 1.35
C LYS A 29 15.41 -0.19 0.15
N LEU A 30 15.27 0.60 -0.91
CA LEU A 30 16.14 0.53 -2.10
C LEU A 30 17.46 1.29 -1.91
N VAL A 31 17.45 2.40 -1.18
CA VAL A 31 18.59 3.33 -1.10
C VAL A 31 19.46 3.10 0.12
N LEU A 32 18.93 2.47 1.19
CA LEU A 32 19.75 2.11 2.34
C LEU A 32 20.75 1.01 1.96
N PRO A 33 22.01 1.16 2.35
CA PRO A 33 22.56 1.82 3.55
C PRO A 33 23.13 3.23 3.36
N ALA A 34 22.89 3.89 2.25
CA ALA A 34 23.55 5.14 1.91
C ALA A 34 23.19 6.33 2.82
N TRP A 35 22.18 6.24 3.65
CA TRP A 35 21.71 7.32 4.51
C TRP A 35 21.71 6.96 5.98
N SER A 36 22.81 7.25 6.65
CA SER A 36 22.89 7.30 8.10
C SER A 36 23.21 8.73 8.53
N THR A 37 22.31 9.37 9.22
CA THR A 37 22.56 10.67 9.87
C THR A 37 23.53 10.57 11.04
N ALA A 38 23.84 9.36 11.51
CA ALA A 38 24.74 9.09 12.63
C ALA A 38 26.15 8.65 12.20
N GLY A 39 26.48 8.69 10.91
CA GLY A 39 27.81 8.29 10.41
C GLY A 39 28.10 6.79 10.44
N ALA A 40 27.20 5.96 10.95
CA ALA A 40 27.34 4.51 10.91
C ALA A 40 26.53 3.93 9.75
N PRO A 41 27.07 3.00 8.94
CA PRO A 41 26.31 2.37 7.88
C PRO A 41 25.16 1.56 8.50
N LEU A 42 23.91 1.89 8.12
CA LEU A 42 22.76 1.06 8.45
C LEU A 42 22.84 -0.23 7.64
N PRO A 43 22.49 -1.39 8.24
CA PRO A 43 22.43 -2.63 7.48
C PRO A 43 21.41 -2.49 6.35
N ALA A 44 21.77 -2.99 5.17
CA ALA A 44 20.85 -3.04 4.05
C ALA A 44 19.57 -3.81 4.45
N TRP A 45 18.43 -3.32 3.99
CA TRP A 45 17.18 -4.03 4.24
C TRP A 45 17.22 -5.42 3.60
N SER A 46 16.74 -6.42 4.34
CA SER A 46 16.66 -7.80 3.86
C SER A 46 15.33 -8.41 4.24
N ALA A 47 14.64 -8.95 3.24
CA ALA A 47 13.42 -9.72 3.43
C ALA A 47 13.69 -10.96 4.32
N GLY A 48 14.83 -11.61 4.15
CA GLY A 48 15.22 -12.74 4.97
C GLY A 48 15.28 -12.39 6.46
N GLY A 49 15.76 -11.20 6.82
CA GLY A 49 15.73 -10.70 8.21
C GLY A 49 14.31 -10.51 8.72
N TYR A 50 13.47 -9.87 7.93
CA TYR A 50 12.06 -9.62 8.25
C TYR A 50 11.26 -10.93 8.38
N LEU A 51 11.43 -11.86 7.45
CA LEU A 51 10.73 -13.14 7.42
C LEU A 51 11.14 -14.06 8.58
N ARG A 52 12.44 -14.06 8.98
CA ARG A 52 12.90 -14.79 10.17
C ARG A 52 12.33 -14.24 11.46
N ALA A 53 12.10 -12.94 11.52
CA ALA A 53 11.50 -12.26 12.67
C ALA A 53 9.97 -12.37 12.69
N ALA A 54 9.36 -13.05 11.73
CA ALA A 54 7.91 -13.22 11.65
C ALA A 54 7.36 -13.91 12.91
N THR A 55 6.18 -13.48 13.33
CA THR A 55 5.45 -13.98 14.50
C THR A 55 4.02 -14.36 14.10
N GLY A 56 3.35 -15.08 15.00
CA GLY A 56 1.97 -15.49 14.75
C GLY A 56 1.85 -16.86 14.06
N PRO A 57 0.65 -17.26 13.67
CA PRO A 57 0.36 -18.63 13.22
C PRO A 57 1.05 -18.99 11.88
N LEU A 58 1.40 -18.00 11.07
CA LEU A 58 2.09 -18.21 9.80
C LEU A 58 3.63 -18.06 9.89
N ALA A 59 4.17 -17.79 11.08
CA ALA A 59 5.61 -17.64 11.29
C ALA A 59 6.44 -18.79 10.71
N PRO A 60 6.07 -20.09 10.89
CA PRO A 60 6.84 -21.19 10.30
C PRO A 60 6.94 -21.11 8.77
N ALA A 61 5.86 -20.73 8.10
CA ALA A 61 5.86 -20.59 6.64
C ALA A 61 6.77 -19.44 6.18
N PHE A 62 6.75 -18.30 6.86
CA PHE A 62 7.64 -17.18 6.57
C PHE A 62 9.11 -17.51 6.86
N GLN A 63 9.41 -18.25 7.92
CA GLN A 63 10.76 -18.66 8.27
C GLN A 63 11.33 -19.66 7.24
N VAL A 64 10.52 -20.60 6.74
CA VAL A 64 10.90 -21.48 5.63
C VAL A 64 11.18 -20.64 4.36
N LEU A 65 10.35 -19.67 4.06
CA LEU A 65 10.56 -18.77 2.92
C LEU A 65 11.87 -17.98 3.06
N ALA A 66 12.22 -17.55 4.28
CA ALA A 66 13.47 -16.83 4.59
C ALA A 66 14.74 -17.64 4.30
N SER A 67 14.66 -18.96 4.41
CA SER A 67 15.79 -19.88 4.14
C SER A 67 15.83 -20.38 2.69
N SER A 68 14.83 -20.04 1.90
CA SER A 68 14.73 -20.46 0.50
C SER A 68 15.50 -19.52 -0.45
N SER A 69 15.78 -19.99 -1.66
CA SER A 69 16.36 -19.18 -2.74
C SER A 69 15.45 -18.01 -3.15
N LEU A 70 14.17 -18.04 -2.78
CA LEU A 70 13.20 -16.98 -3.07
C LEU A 70 13.45 -15.72 -2.24
N ALA A 71 14.14 -15.81 -1.10
CA ALA A 71 14.41 -14.64 -0.24
C ALA A 71 15.12 -13.51 -1.00
N GLY A 72 16.09 -13.83 -1.84
CA GLY A 72 16.82 -12.85 -2.66
C GLY A 72 15.92 -12.15 -3.71
N TRP A 73 14.95 -12.86 -4.26
CA TRP A 73 13.96 -12.24 -5.16
C TRP A 73 13.00 -11.32 -4.41
N ILE A 74 12.62 -11.67 -3.19
CA ILE A 74 11.75 -10.87 -2.32
C ILE A 74 12.47 -9.59 -1.89
N ASP A 75 13.80 -9.63 -1.66
CA ASP A 75 14.63 -8.45 -1.34
C ASP A 75 14.49 -7.33 -2.37
N VAL A 76 14.29 -7.68 -3.63
CA VAL A 76 14.16 -6.72 -4.74
C VAL A 76 12.69 -6.46 -5.07
N ALA A 77 11.88 -7.49 -5.11
CA ALA A 77 10.48 -7.38 -5.54
C ALA A 77 9.63 -6.55 -4.59
N VAL A 78 9.81 -6.69 -3.27
CA VAL A 78 9.01 -5.96 -2.28
C VAL A 78 9.27 -4.46 -2.33
N PRO A 79 10.50 -3.95 -2.29
CA PRO A 79 10.74 -2.51 -2.41
C PRO A 79 10.22 -1.93 -3.73
N ILE A 80 10.42 -2.62 -4.85
CA ILE A 80 9.90 -2.18 -6.15
C ILE A 80 8.36 -2.13 -6.12
N ALA A 81 7.71 -3.15 -5.59
CA ALA A 81 6.25 -3.16 -5.46
C ALA A 81 5.73 -2.01 -4.60
N LEU A 82 6.41 -1.70 -3.49
CA LEU A 82 6.07 -0.55 -2.63
C LEU A 82 6.18 0.77 -3.40
N VAL A 83 7.27 0.98 -4.15
CA VAL A 83 7.44 2.19 -4.98
C VAL A 83 6.35 2.29 -6.05
N LEU A 84 6.07 1.21 -6.78
CA LEU A 84 5.05 1.21 -7.83
C LEU A 84 3.64 1.48 -7.29
N VAL A 85 3.29 0.86 -6.16
CA VAL A 85 2.02 1.10 -5.46
C VAL A 85 1.97 2.55 -4.99
N GLY A 86 3.02 3.06 -4.36
CA GLY A 86 3.11 4.43 -3.89
C GLY A 86 2.92 5.44 -5.03
N LEU A 87 3.66 5.28 -6.15
CA LEU A 87 3.52 6.13 -7.33
C LEU A 87 2.11 6.07 -7.92
N SER A 88 1.53 4.87 -8.03
CA SER A 88 0.16 4.67 -8.52
C SER A 88 -0.84 5.48 -7.70
N LEU A 89 -0.75 5.41 -6.37
CA LEU A 89 -1.67 6.09 -5.46
C LEU A 89 -1.45 7.60 -5.43
N VAL A 90 -0.20 8.08 -5.40
CA VAL A 90 0.11 9.51 -5.38
C VAL A 90 -0.34 10.19 -6.68
N LEU A 91 0.03 9.62 -7.83
CA LEU A 91 -0.31 10.16 -9.14
C LEU A 91 -1.79 9.95 -9.50
N GLY A 92 -2.47 9.04 -8.84
CA GLY A 92 -3.82 8.62 -9.22
C GLY A 92 -3.85 7.96 -10.59
N LEU A 93 -2.84 7.13 -10.89
CA LEU A 93 -2.68 6.39 -12.13
C LEU A 93 -2.80 4.90 -11.85
N PHE A 94 -3.70 4.19 -12.55
CA PHE A 94 -4.06 2.79 -12.24
C PHE A 94 -4.50 2.61 -10.77
N THR A 95 -5.21 3.59 -10.22
CA THR A 95 -5.53 3.70 -8.80
C THR A 95 -6.15 2.42 -8.23
N THR A 96 -7.05 1.78 -8.95
CA THR A 96 -7.66 0.52 -8.51
C THR A 96 -6.62 -0.59 -8.32
N ARG A 97 -5.66 -0.73 -9.24
CA ARG A 97 -4.57 -1.71 -9.13
C ARG A 97 -3.61 -1.35 -8.00
N GLY A 98 -3.32 -0.05 -7.84
CA GLY A 98 -2.55 0.45 -6.71
C GLY A 98 -3.20 0.12 -5.37
N CYS A 99 -4.51 0.35 -5.22
CA CYS A 99 -5.24 -0.04 -4.00
C CYS A 99 -5.23 -1.55 -3.76
N GLN A 100 -5.39 -2.37 -4.80
CA GLN A 100 -5.29 -3.83 -4.69
C GLN A 100 -3.90 -4.27 -4.22
N GLY A 101 -2.85 -3.67 -4.81
CA GLY A 101 -1.46 -3.91 -4.40
C GLY A 101 -1.20 -3.49 -2.96
N ALA A 102 -1.72 -2.33 -2.53
CA ALA A 102 -1.62 -1.86 -1.16
C ALA A 102 -2.28 -2.83 -0.17
N VAL A 103 -3.52 -3.25 -0.45
CA VAL A 103 -4.25 -4.23 0.39
C VAL A 103 -3.47 -5.54 0.48
N LEU A 104 -2.95 -6.06 -0.64
CA LEU A 104 -2.18 -7.30 -0.64
C LEU A 104 -0.90 -7.19 0.20
N LEU A 105 -0.09 -6.14 -0.02
CA LEU A 105 1.17 -5.94 0.70
C LEU A 105 0.94 -5.73 2.20
N LEU A 106 -0.03 -4.88 2.57
CA LEU A 106 -0.37 -4.64 3.98
C LEU A 106 -0.90 -5.90 4.67
N ALA A 107 -1.71 -6.70 3.96
CA ALA A 107 -2.19 -7.98 4.49
C ALA A 107 -1.01 -8.95 4.73
N LEU A 108 -0.08 -9.06 3.78
CA LEU A 108 1.11 -9.90 3.95
C LEU A 108 1.99 -9.42 5.10
N PHE A 109 2.22 -8.11 5.22
CA PHE A 109 3.01 -7.54 6.32
C PHE A 109 2.32 -7.75 7.67
N TYR A 110 1.01 -7.56 7.72
CA TYR A 110 0.26 -7.82 8.94
C TYR A 110 0.33 -9.30 9.36
N LEU A 111 0.14 -10.23 8.42
CA LEU A 111 0.21 -11.66 8.68
C LEU A 111 1.61 -12.12 9.13
N ALA A 112 2.67 -11.46 8.65
CA ALA A 112 4.04 -11.75 9.07
C ALA A 112 4.36 -11.22 10.48
N ALA A 113 3.65 -10.18 10.96
CA ALA A 113 3.96 -9.48 12.19
C ALA A 113 2.75 -9.35 13.12
N ILE A 114 1.87 -10.37 13.18
CA ILE A 114 0.72 -10.36 14.09
C ILE A 114 1.24 -10.33 15.53
N PRO A 115 0.87 -9.33 16.34
CA PRO A 115 1.38 -9.16 17.70
C PRO A 115 0.59 -10.01 18.70
N LEU A 116 0.75 -11.34 18.64
CA LEU A 116 0.03 -12.27 19.51
C LEU A 116 0.69 -12.48 20.89
N ASP A 117 1.96 -12.14 21.00
CA ASP A 117 2.79 -12.43 22.18
C ASP A 117 2.76 -11.34 23.25
N GLY A 118 2.08 -10.21 22.99
CA GLY A 118 2.00 -9.11 23.95
C GLY A 118 3.32 -8.46 24.34
N VAL A 119 4.43 -8.88 23.72
CA VAL A 119 5.77 -8.37 24.00
C VAL A 119 5.93 -7.01 23.31
N ALA A 120 6.13 -5.96 24.11
CA ALA A 120 6.50 -4.65 23.60
C ALA A 120 7.89 -4.73 22.96
N ARG A 121 7.96 -4.56 21.65
CA ARG A 121 9.23 -4.52 20.92
C ARG A 121 9.73 -3.08 20.82
N PRO A 122 11.04 -2.82 20.95
CA PRO A 122 11.59 -1.50 20.69
C PRO A 122 11.23 -1.07 19.25
N GLY A 123 10.60 0.10 19.12
CA GLY A 123 10.14 0.62 17.84
C GLY A 123 8.75 0.12 17.39
N ALA A 124 8.04 -0.65 18.20
CA ALA A 124 6.68 -1.10 17.93
C ALA A 124 5.61 -0.06 18.31
N GLU A 125 5.87 1.21 18.03
CA GLU A 125 4.86 2.26 18.22
C GLU A 125 3.60 1.95 17.42
N GLY A 126 2.42 2.08 18.05
CA GLY A 126 1.13 1.86 17.39
C GLY A 126 0.67 0.41 17.33
N THR A 127 1.19 -0.47 18.21
CA THR A 127 0.67 -1.84 18.36
C THR A 127 -0.15 -1.95 19.64
N TYR A 128 -1.44 -2.18 19.50
CA TYR A 128 -2.39 -2.34 20.60
C TYR A 128 -3.05 -3.71 20.49
N LEU A 129 -2.49 -4.74 21.12
CA LEU A 129 -2.94 -6.12 20.98
C LEU A 129 -2.93 -6.56 19.49
N ILE A 130 -4.10 -6.85 18.93
CA ILE A 130 -4.29 -7.25 17.54
C ILE A 130 -4.23 -6.04 16.60
N VAL A 131 -4.56 -4.84 17.07
CA VAL A 131 -4.61 -3.63 16.25
C VAL A 131 -3.22 -3.02 16.16
N SER A 132 -2.63 -3.07 14.98
CA SER A 132 -1.35 -2.43 14.65
C SER A 132 -1.56 -1.29 13.65
N LYS A 133 -0.56 -0.44 13.50
CA LYS A 133 -0.52 0.60 12.45
C LYS A 133 -0.81 -0.01 11.07
N THR A 134 -0.20 -1.16 10.77
CA THR A 134 -0.39 -1.87 9.50
C THR A 134 -1.85 -2.30 9.28
N LEU A 135 -2.55 -2.74 10.34
CA LEU A 135 -3.96 -3.11 10.23
C LEU A 135 -4.84 -1.88 9.97
N VAL A 136 -4.55 -0.75 10.62
CA VAL A 136 -5.27 0.52 10.37
C VAL A 136 -5.08 0.98 8.93
N GLU A 137 -3.85 0.92 8.42
CA GLU A 137 -3.54 1.25 7.03
C GLU A 137 -4.22 0.29 6.04
N LEU A 138 -4.28 -1.01 6.38
CA LEU A 138 -5.02 -2.00 5.59
C LEU A 138 -6.50 -1.66 5.50
N GLY A 139 -7.13 -1.32 6.62
CA GLY A 139 -8.52 -0.85 6.64
C GLY A 139 -8.73 0.39 5.78
N ALA A 140 -7.84 1.36 5.87
CA ALA A 140 -7.88 2.56 5.04
C ALA A 140 -7.71 2.26 3.54
N ALA A 141 -6.81 1.35 3.17
CA ALA A 141 -6.63 0.89 1.79
C ALA A 141 -7.88 0.17 1.25
N CYS A 142 -8.56 -0.63 2.09
CA CYS A 142 -9.83 -1.26 1.74
C CYS A 142 -10.93 -0.21 1.48
N VAL A 143 -11.00 0.85 2.30
CA VAL A 143 -11.94 1.96 2.07
C VAL A 143 -11.66 2.66 0.75
N LEU A 144 -10.40 2.93 0.41
CA LEU A 144 -10.01 3.52 -0.86
C LEU A 144 -10.42 2.65 -2.05
N LEU A 145 -10.20 1.33 -1.94
CA LEU A 145 -10.57 0.36 -2.97
C LEU A 145 -12.08 0.33 -3.18
N ALA A 146 -12.85 0.28 -2.10
CA ALA A 146 -14.32 0.28 -2.14
C ALA A 146 -14.91 1.59 -2.67
N SER A 147 -14.27 2.72 -2.38
CA SER A 147 -14.74 4.06 -2.73
C SER A 147 -14.45 4.45 -4.19
N ARG A 148 -13.75 3.62 -4.97
CA ARG A 148 -13.38 3.89 -6.37
C ARG A 148 -12.79 5.29 -6.57
N THR A 149 -11.80 5.66 -5.77
CA THR A 149 -11.20 7.00 -5.77
C THR A 149 -10.57 7.42 -7.10
N CYS A 150 -10.33 6.49 -8.01
CA CYS A 150 -9.92 6.75 -9.39
C CYS A 150 -10.90 7.64 -10.18
N LEU A 151 -12.20 7.62 -9.80
CA LEU A 151 -13.25 8.42 -10.44
C LEU A 151 -13.37 9.84 -9.84
N ILE A 152 -12.63 10.14 -8.76
CA ILE A 152 -12.73 11.41 -8.04
C ILE A 152 -11.66 12.39 -8.50
N ALA A 153 -10.42 11.96 -8.56
CA ALA A 153 -9.26 12.77 -8.97
C ALA A 153 -8.06 11.89 -9.33
N GLY A 154 -7.20 12.38 -10.22
CA GLY A 154 -5.97 11.74 -10.62
C GLY A 154 -5.83 11.60 -12.13
N LEU A 155 -4.67 11.06 -12.57
CA LEU A 155 -4.40 10.87 -14.00
C LEU A 155 -5.32 9.82 -14.65
N ASP A 156 -5.98 8.98 -13.86
CA ASP A 156 -6.97 8.03 -14.37
C ASP A 156 -8.17 8.74 -15.03
N LEU A 157 -8.51 9.97 -14.61
CA LEU A 157 -9.57 10.76 -15.24
C LEU A 157 -9.28 11.11 -16.72
N LEU A 158 -8.01 11.21 -17.09
CA LEU A 158 -7.61 11.47 -18.48
C LEU A 158 -7.84 10.23 -19.37
N ARG A 159 -8.03 9.05 -18.78
CA ARG A 159 -8.27 7.78 -19.46
C ARG A 159 -9.75 7.46 -19.62
N VAL A 160 -10.60 8.05 -18.79
CA VAL A 160 -12.04 7.89 -18.90
C VAL A 160 -12.50 8.68 -20.12
N ARG A 161 -12.70 8.02 -21.26
CA ARG A 161 -13.32 8.65 -22.42
C ARG A 161 -14.70 9.13 -22.01
N PRO A 162 -15.08 10.40 -22.26
CA PRO A 162 -16.45 10.86 -22.05
C PRO A 162 -17.36 9.95 -22.88
N ALA A 163 -18.41 9.43 -22.24
CA ALA A 163 -19.43 8.67 -22.95
C ALA A 163 -19.95 9.50 -24.11
N PRO A 164 -20.16 8.93 -25.31
CA PRO A 164 -20.68 9.67 -26.44
C PRO A 164 -22.02 10.29 -26.03
N VAL A 165 -22.12 11.61 -26.19
CA VAL A 165 -23.37 12.35 -25.94
C VAL A 165 -24.37 11.82 -26.96
N VAL A 166 -25.30 10.99 -26.50
CA VAL A 166 -26.44 10.56 -27.28
C VAL A 166 -27.31 11.81 -27.48
N ARG A 167 -27.20 12.45 -28.66
CA ARG A 167 -28.09 13.54 -29.02
C ARG A 167 -29.50 12.95 -29.13
N PRO A 168 -30.50 13.54 -28.47
CA PRO A 168 -31.89 13.15 -28.68
C PRO A 168 -32.22 13.26 -30.17
N GLN A 169 -32.72 12.21 -30.75
CA GLN A 169 -33.20 12.26 -32.13
C GLN A 169 -34.39 13.25 -32.18
N PRO A 170 -34.43 14.16 -33.14
CA PRO A 170 -35.59 15.03 -33.34
C PRO A 170 -36.78 14.11 -33.66
N ASN A 171 -37.83 14.31 -32.88
CA ASN A 171 -39.11 13.60 -33.06
C ASN A 171 -39.67 13.97 -34.43
N VAL A 172 -39.52 13.13 -35.44
CA VAL A 172 -40.14 13.27 -36.74
C VAL A 172 -41.57 12.73 -36.61
N SER A 173 -42.45 13.55 -36.05
CA SER A 173 -43.90 13.32 -36.16
C SER A 173 -44.34 14.01 -37.46
N GLY A 174 -44.50 13.19 -38.53
CA GLY A 174 -45.27 13.57 -39.70
C GLY A 174 -46.73 13.20 -39.52
#